data_77e8c39c95ba90dc1910121341ff9c48
#
_entry.id   77e8c39c95ba90dc1910121341ff9c48
#
_cell.length_a   1.000
_cell.length_b   1.000
_cell.length_c   1.000
_cell.angle_alpha   90.00
_cell.angle_beta   90.00
_cell.angle_gamma   90.00
#
_symmetry.space_group_name_H-M   'P 1'
#
loop_
_entity.id
_entity.type
_entity.pdbx_description
1 polymer ?
#
loop_
_entity_poly.entity_id
_entity_poly.type
_entity_poly.pdbx_seq_one_letter_code
_entity_poly.pdbx_strand_id
1 'polypeptide(L)'
;PYTQKKMHDFLLEARDKGLIQFITDNGGGGLSSSIGESARYANGCEIELEKVPLKYEGLDQWEIWVSESQERMTVAIRPEDLDPFMQLSQKHAVESTVIGRYTDSGKLHISYAGKPCAHIELDLLKSGFPQWEFEAEWTSPAQRGLFEPVIDSPQDYGTLLLDMLARPNICSTEWIMRQYDHEVQGTSVIKPLVGAERDVNSDATVTRPVLNASKGLAFTQALLPAYSAIDAYHMTSCSIDEAVRRLIAVGADPDHIGGVDNFCWPSIQYHPADNPDGKFKAAQLVRACWALRDMCQAYEIPLLSGKDSMYVDGHLPGRYGEMHKVSAPETLQFSAISVVADIQHCVTMDSKMPDDLIYVLGTTQDELGGSEYYAHFGEIGLNVPRVDAQRFRGIYRALNQAITRGLVASAHGIYRGGLGVHLAMVAMGGNLGMQVELERVPASGVRHNPVVLFSESAGRFIVTIDPKNRQDFEKLFEPSICACIGTVTATPQLDIMGLDQKNIVSLAVSDLKAAWKKPFGDLI
;
A
#
# COMPACT_ATOMS: atom_id res chain seq x y z
N PRO A 1 19.71 -3.83 -12.90
CA PRO A 1 19.90 -4.98 -11.98
C PRO A 1 21.38 -5.39 -11.85
N TYR A 2 22.12 -5.50 -12.98
CA TYR A 2 23.53 -5.93 -12.92
C TYR A 2 24.43 -4.95 -12.17
N THR A 3 24.33 -3.66 -12.48
CA THR A 3 25.08 -2.59 -11.80
C THR A 3 24.74 -2.54 -10.32
N GLN A 4 23.44 -2.56 -9.98
CA GLN A 4 22.97 -2.57 -8.61
C GLN A 4 23.49 -3.78 -7.82
N LYS A 5 23.48 -4.97 -8.42
CA LYS A 5 23.97 -6.19 -7.73
C LYS A 5 25.46 -6.06 -7.36
N LYS A 6 26.28 -5.60 -8.29
CA LYS A 6 27.72 -5.39 -8.02
C LYS A 6 27.95 -4.34 -6.94
N MET A 7 27.26 -3.20 -7.06
CA MET A 7 27.36 -2.13 -6.08
C MET A 7 26.92 -2.59 -4.69
N HIS A 8 25.82 -3.34 -4.60
CA HIS A 8 25.31 -3.88 -3.34
C HIS A 8 26.34 -4.83 -2.68
N ASP A 9 26.91 -5.79 -3.44
CA ASP A 9 27.91 -6.71 -2.90
C ASP A 9 29.19 -5.98 -2.44
N PHE A 10 29.61 -4.98 -3.19
CA PHE A 10 30.74 -4.12 -2.84
C PHE A 10 30.48 -3.35 -1.53
N LEU A 11 29.32 -2.69 -1.43
CA LEU A 11 28.98 -1.87 -0.26
C LEU A 11 28.83 -2.72 1.01
N LEU A 12 28.27 -3.94 0.91
CA LEU A 12 28.19 -4.85 2.05
C LEU A 12 29.58 -5.28 2.53
N GLU A 13 30.50 -5.62 1.62
CA GLU A 13 31.87 -5.98 2.00
C GLU A 13 32.64 -4.77 2.57
N ALA A 14 32.44 -3.57 2.01
CA ALA A 14 33.05 -2.34 2.52
C ALA A 14 32.54 -1.98 3.92
N ARG A 15 31.23 -2.14 4.17
CA ARG A 15 30.60 -1.97 5.49
C ARG A 15 31.21 -2.94 6.50
N ASP A 16 31.26 -4.22 6.16
CA ASP A 16 31.75 -5.27 7.07
C ASP A 16 33.23 -5.10 7.43
N LYS A 17 33.99 -4.44 6.57
CA LYS A 17 35.39 -4.04 6.82
C LYS A 17 35.53 -2.70 7.56
N GLY A 18 34.41 -2.01 7.86
CA GLY A 18 34.42 -0.73 8.56
C GLY A 18 34.98 0.44 7.75
N LEU A 19 34.99 0.36 6.42
CA LEU A 19 35.57 1.39 5.53
C LEU A 19 34.61 2.58 5.31
N ILE A 20 33.33 2.44 5.63
CA ILE A 20 32.30 3.45 5.36
C ILE A 20 31.95 4.19 6.66
N GLN A 21 32.01 5.52 6.64
CA GLN A 21 31.60 6.38 7.73
C GLN A 21 30.15 6.85 7.60
N PHE A 22 29.72 7.11 6.38
CA PHE A 22 28.38 7.56 6.04
C PHE A 22 28.04 7.10 4.62
N ILE A 23 26.79 6.80 4.36
CA ILE A 23 26.26 6.45 3.04
C ILE A 23 24.85 6.94 2.87
N THR A 24 24.54 7.48 1.70
CA THR A 24 23.18 7.82 1.27
C THR A 24 23.04 7.61 -0.24
N ASP A 25 21.81 7.46 -0.72
CA ASP A 25 21.53 7.40 -2.14
C ASP A 25 21.60 8.79 -2.80
N ASN A 26 21.63 8.80 -4.14
CA ASN A 26 21.50 9.99 -4.97
C ASN A 26 20.12 9.99 -5.66
N GLY A 27 19.05 9.82 -4.90
CA GLY A 27 17.67 9.82 -5.37
C GLY A 27 17.19 11.21 -5.77
N GLY A 28 16.07 11.65 -5.23
CA GLY A 28 15.50 12.96 -5.53
C GLY A 28 16.47 14.11 -5.27
N GLY A 29 16.77 14.91 -6.31
CA GLY A 29 17.73 16.00 -6.26
C GLY A 29 19.21 15.59 -6.47
N GLY A 30 19.50 14.30 -6.66
CA GLY A 30 20.85 13.81 -7.00
C GLY A 30 21.91 14.18 -5.95
N LEU A 31 23.07 14.70 -6.41
CA LEU A 31 24.14 15.14 -5.51
C LEU A 31 23.73 16.32 -4.62
N SER A 32 22.77 17.14 -5.05
CA SER A 32 22.33 18.29 -4.27
C SER A 32 21.66 17.88 -2.95
N SER A 33 20.89 16.81 -2.94
CA SER A 33 20.32 16.27 -1.71
C SER A 33 21.33 15.44 -0.94
N SER A 34 21.99 14.47 -1.57
CA SER A 34 22.89 13.55 -0.87
C SER A 34 24.05 14.27 -0.19
N ILE A 35 24.71 15.20 -0.88
CA ILE A 35 25.84 15.97 -0.33
C ILE A 35 25.35 17.17 0.49
N GLY A 36 24.32 17.89 0.00
CA GLY A 36 23.77 19.03 0.73
C GLY A 36 23.23 18.68 2.12
N GLU A 37 22.62 17.50 2.26
CA GLU A 37 22.16 16.99 3.55
C GLU A 37 23.31 16.46 4.41
N SER A 38 24.20 15.65 3.83
CA SER A 38 25.32 15.05 4.57
C SER A 38 26.37 16.07 4.99
N ALA A 39 26.57 17.16 4.22
CA ALA A 39 27.47 18.24 4.59
C ALA A 39 27.09 18.91 5.93
N ARG A 40 25.84 18.84 6.37
CA ARG A 40 25.39 19.36 7.67
C ARG A 40 26.02 18.61 8.85
N TYR A 41 26.28 17.31 8.70
CA TYR A 41 26.90 16.51 9.76
C TYR A 41 28.39 16.88 9.96
N ALA A 42 29.07 17.23 8.88
CA ALA A 42 30.49 17.64 8.91
C ALA A 42 30.67 19.16 9.07
N ASN A 43 29.59 19.96 8.93
CA ASN A 43 29.57 21.41 8.92
C ASN A 43 30.29 22.01 7.67
N GLY A 44 30.27 21.32 6.52
CA GLY A 44 30.79 21.87 5.27
C GLY A 44 31.26 20.82 4.28
N CYS A 45 31.43 21.24 3.02
CA CYS A 45 32.05 20.41 1.99
C CYS A 45 32.68 21.25 0.86
N GLU A 46 33.62 20.63 0.14
CA GLU A 46 34.21 21.13 -1.10
C GLU A 46 34.06 20.05 -2.18
N ILE A 47 33.40 20.38 -3.29
CA ILE A 47 33.08 19.45 -4.38
C ILE A 47 33.65 19.96 -5.70
N GLU A 48 34.23 19.06 -6.47
CA GLU A 48 34.79 19.29 -7.80
C GLU A 48 33.90 18.55 -8.82
N LEU A 49 32.95 19.24 -9.46
CA LEU A 49 31.95 18.62 -10.34
C LEU A 49 32.55 17.98 -11.60
N GLU A 50 33.68 18.46 -12.08
CA GLU A 50 34.38 17.86 -13.21
C GLU A 50 34.86 16.43 -12.96
N LYS A 51 34.93 16.03 -11.70
CA LYS A 51 35.32 14.66 -11.31
C LYS A 51 34.14 13.68 -11.29
N VAL A 52 32.92 14.19 -11.38
CA VAL A 52 31.70 13.34 -11.38
C VAL A 52 31.65 12.55 -12.68
N PRO A 53 31.60 11.20 -12.64
CA PRO A 53 31.38 10.39 -13.83
C PRO A 53 30.06 10.72 -14.50
N LEU A 54 30.09 11.03 -15.79
CA LEU A 54 28.91 11.42 -16.56
C LEU A 54 28.52 10.29 -17.51
N LYS A 55 27.23 10.04 -17.60
CA LYS A 55 26.64 9.14 -18.60
C LYS A 55 26.56 9.79 -19.99
N TYR A 56 26.39 11.10 -20.02
CA TYR A 56 26.28 11.93 -21.23
C TYR A 56 27.27 13.08 -21.15
N GLU A 57 27.91 13.40 -22.26
CA GLU A 57 28.73 14.60 -22.39
C GLU A 57 27.84 15.84 -22.61
N GLY A 58 28.35 17.02 -22.23
CA GLY A 58 27.71 18.31 -22.51
C GLY A 58 26.66 18.75 -21.49
N LEU A 59 26.63 18.12 -20.30
CA LEU A 59 25.79 18.58 -19.21
C LEU A 59 26.32 19.86 -18.59
N ASP A 60 25.45 20.81 -18.29
CA ASP A 60 25.74 21.99 -17.48
C ASP A 60 25.99 21.61 -16.01
N GLN A 61 26.70 22.48 -15.28
CA GLN A 61 27.08 22.22 -13.89
C GLN A 61 25.86 21.97 -12.98
N TRP A 62 24.76 22.70 -13.18
CA TRP A 62 23.54 22.50 -12.42
C TRP A 62 22.87 21.16 -12.76
N GLU A 63 22.92 20.71 -14.02
CA GLU A 63 22.39 19.41 -14.44
C GLU A 63 23.17 18.28 -13.78
N ILE A 64 24.51 18.36 -13.73
CA ILE A 64 25.35 17.38 -13.01
C ILE A 64 24.98 17.32 -11.52
N TRP A 65 24.77 18.50 -10.91
CA TRP A 65 24.50 18.63 -9.49
C TRP A 65 23.13 18.07 -9.05
N VAL A 66 22.08 18.27 -9.86
CA VAL A 66 20.72 17.81 -9.55
C VAL A 66 20.31 16.52 -10.26
N SER A 67 21.19 15.95 -11.10
CA SER A 67 20.88 14.72 -11.85
C SER A 67 20.47 13.58 -10.93
N GLU A 68 19.37 12.92 -11.27
CA GLU A 68 18.82 11.73 -10.60
C GLU A 68 19.21 10.42 -11.32
N SER A 69 20.35 10.39 -12.00
CA SER A 69 20.85 9.17 -12.67
C SER A 69 20.90 8.00 -11.68
N GLN A 70 20.34 6.86 -12.09
CA GLN A 70 20.14 5.70 -11.23
C GLN A 70 21.44 4.99 -10.84
N GLU A 71 21.37 4.14 -9.80
CA GLU A 71 22.46 3.26 -9.34
C GLU A 71 23.69 4.04 -8.86
N ARG A 72 23.48 5.14 -8.12
CA ARG A 72 24.55 5.94 -7.51
C ARG A 72 24.36 6.09 -6.01
N MET A 73 25.46 6.06 -5.29
CA MET A 73 25.52 6.30 -3.84
C MET A 73 26.59 7.33 -3.53
N THR A 74 26.34 8.20 -2.57
CA THR A 74 27.36 9.08 -1.96
C THR A 74 27.87 8.42 -0.68
N VAL A 75 29.20 8.26 -0.60
CA VAL A 75 29.85 7.57 0.51
C VAL A 75 30.93 8.48 1.10
N ALA A 76 30.95 8.63 2.42
CA ALA A 76 32.04 9.29 3.15
C ALA A 76 33.02 8.24 3.68
N ILE A 77 34.31 8.45 3.40
CA ILE A 77 35.41 7.55 3.72
C ILE A 77 36.51 8.34 4.41
N ARG A 78 37.17 7.78 5.42
CA ARG A 78 38.34 8.38 6.01
C ARG A 78 39.52 8.39 5.02
N PRO A 79 40.40 9.39 5.06
CA PRO A 79 41.56 9.41 4.17
C PRO A 79 42.41 8.14 4.22
N GLU A 80 42.59 7.56 5.41
CA GLU A 80 43.35 6.33 5.63
C GLU A 80 42.67 5.07 5.06
N ASP A 81 41.38 5.08 4.87
CA ASP A 81 40.58 3.96 4.35
C ASP A 81 40.38 4.04 2.82
N LEU A 82 40.83 5.13 2.17
CA LEU A 82 40.58 5.37 0.76
C LEU A 82 41.18 4.29 -0.14
N ASP A 83 42.46 3.98 0.04
CA ASP A 83 43.15 2.98 -0.79
C ASP A 83 42.52 1.58 -0.65
N PRO A 84 42.27 1.06 0.55
CA PRO A 84 41.50 -0.20 0.72
C PRO A 84 40.14 -0.18 0.08
N PHE A 85 39.40 0.94 0.17
CA PHE A 85 38.08 1.08 -0.43
C PHE A 85 38.14 1.04 -1.96
N MET A 86 39.09 1.77 -2.57
CA MET A 86 39.29 1.79 -4.03
C MET A 86 39.74 0.42 -4.58
N GLN A 87 40.58 -0.32 -3.85
CA GLN A 87 40.96 -1.69 -4.22
C GLN A 87 39.73 -2.62 -4.18
N LEU A 88 38.87 -2.48 -3.16
CA LEU A 88 37.66 -3.26 -3.06
C LEU A 88 36.66 -2.92 -4.18
N SER A 89 36.52 -1.64 -4.52
CA SER A 89 35.75 -1.16 -5.65
C SER A 89 36.18 -1.82 -6.97
N GLN A 90 37.47 -1.85 -7.24
CA GLN A 90 38.06 -2.54 -8.41
C GLN A 90 37.78 -4.05 -8.41
N LYS A 91 37.91 -4.72 -7.23
CA LYS A 91 37.60 -6.16 -7.08
C LYS A 91 36.15 -6.48 -7.51
N HIS A 92 35.19 -5.63 -7.18
CA HIS A 92 33.80 -5.80 -7.54
C HIS A 92 33.42 -5.20 -8.90
N ALA A 93 34.37 -4.61 -9.63
CA ALA A 93 34.16 -3.89 -10.88
C ALA A 93 33.03 -2.81 -10.73
N VAL A 94 33.07 -2.05 -9.65
CA VAL A 94 32.22 -0.88 -9.37
C VAL A 94 33.03 0.38 -9.64
N GLU A 95 32.48 1.32 -10.38
CA GLU A 95 33.08 2.62 -10.60
C GLU A 95 32.92 3.47 -9.31
N SER A 96 34.03 3.94 -8.76
CA SER A 96 34.08 4.81 -7.60
C SER A 96 35.05 5.97 -7.85
N THR A 97 34.62 7.18 -7.55
CA THR A 97 35.39 8.40 -7.83
C THR A 97 35.33 9.34 -6.63
N VAL A 98 36.48 9.88 -6.25
CA VAL A 98 36.58 10.94 -5.24
C VAL A 98 36.21 12.26 -5.89
N ILE A 99 35.07 12.81 -5.52
CA ILE A 99 34.53 14.06 -6.09
C ILE A 99 34.71 15.28 -5.18
N GLY A 100 35.22 15.06 -3.96
CA GLY A 100 35.43 16.16 -3.01
C GLY A 100 35.71 15.68 -1.59
N ARG A 101 35.57 16.58 -0.64
CA ARG A 101 35.80 16.32 0.79
C ARG A 101 34.82 17.07 1.67
N TYR A 102 34.51 16.50 2.81
CA TYR A 102 33.82 17.19 3.88
C TYR A 102 34.80 18.08 4.65
N THR A 103 34.29 19.24 5.15
CA THR A 103 35.09 20.26 5.86
C THR A 103 34.28 20.77 7.06
N ASP A 104 34.93 21.58 7.90
CA ASP A 104 34.27 22.33 9.00
C ASP A 104 34.22 23.83 8.65
N SER A 105 33.86 24.16 7.40
CA SER A 105 33.88 25.54 6.91
C SER A 105 32.58 26.31 7.13
N GLY A 106 31.51 25.65 7.53
CA GLY A 106 30.15 26.19 7.55
C GLY A 106 29.53 26.36 6.16
N LYS A 107 30.20 25.85 5.10
CA LYS A 107 29.83 26.17 3.70
C LYS A 107 29.77 24.96 2.80
N LEU A 108 28.88 25.05 1.83
CA LEU A 108 28.85 24.22 0.63
C LEU A 108 29.60 24.96 -0.47
N HIS A 109 30.77 24.48 -0.85
CA HIS A 109 31.57 25.02 -1.94
C HIS A 109 31.64 24.03 -3.09
N ILE A 110 31.18 24.44 -4.27
CA ILE A 110 31.16 23.63 -5.48
C ILE A 110 31.96 24.37 -6.55
N SER A 111 32.88 23.66 -7.19
CA SER A 111 33.69 24.16 -8.30
C SER A 111 33.52 23.30 -9.55
N TYR A 112 33.82 23.87 -10.71
CA TYR A 112 33.96 23.19 -11.98
C TYR A 112 35.13 23.78 -12.77
N ALA A 113 36.07 22.94 -13.18
CA ALA A 113 37.30 23.35 -13.85
C ALA A 113 38.05 24.47 -13.08
N GLY A 114 38.11 24.32 -11.75
CA GLY A 114 38.77 25.27 -10.87
C GLY A 114 38.05 26.60 -10.66
N LYS A 115 36.83 26.77 -11.19
CA LYS A 115 36.03 27.96 -10.98
C LYS A 115 34.86 27.66 -10.01
N PRO A 116 34.55 28.56 -9.06
CA PRO A 116 33.41 28.35 -8.17
C PRO A 116 32.09 28.43 -8.95
N CYS A 117 31.23 27.42 -8.80
CA CYS A 117 29.87 27.37 -9.32
C CYS A 117 28.84 27.70 -8.27
N ALA A 118 29.10 27.29 -7.01
CA ALA A 118 28.26 27.64 -5.86
C ALA A 118 29.11 27.83 -4.60
N HIS A 119 28.71 28.77 -3.77
CA HIS A 119 29.30 29.03 -2.47
C HIS A 119 28.20 29.48 -1.52
N ILE A 120 27.69 28.55 -0.74
CA ILE A 120 26.46 28.72 0.05
C ILE A 120 26.74 28.45 1.51
N GLU A 121 26.29 29.34 2.40
CA GLU A 121 26.29 29.10 3.84
C GLU A 121 25.32 27.95 4.17
N LEU A 122 25.76 26.95 4.94
CA LEU A 122 24.89 25.82 5.31
C LEU A 122 23.68 26.27 6.15
N ASP A 123 23.79 27.36 6.91
CA ASP A 123 22.67 27.91 7.66
C ASP A 123 21.57 28.45 6.75
N LEU A 124 21.92 28.95 5.55
CA LEU A 124 20.93 29.32 4.55
C LEU A 124 20.11 28.11 4.08
N LEU A 125 20.75 26.95 3.91
CA LEU A 125 20.07 25.71 3.54
C LEU A 125 19.24 25.12 4.68
N LYS A 126 19.54 25.47 5.94
CA LYS A 126 18.79 24.99 7.11
C LYS A 126 17.55 25.84 7.42
N SER A 127 17.67 27.15 7.37
CA SER A 127 16.67 28.09 7.90
C SER A 127 16.46 29.36 7.07
N GLY A 128 17.22 29.53 5.99
CA GLY A 128 17.17 30.72 5.15
C GLY A 128 16.12 30.70 4.04
N PHE A 129 15.41 29.59 3.86
CA PHE A 129 14.31 29.53 2.90
C PHE A 129 13.12 30.31 3.41
N PRO A 130 12.47 31.13 2.57
CA PRO A 130 11.17 31.69 2.89
C PRO A 130 10.20 30.55 3.17
N GLN A 131 9.59 30.57 4.36
CA GLN A 131 8.53 29.61 4.64
C GLN A 131 7.30 29.99 3.82
N TRP A 132 6.78 29.02 3.10
CA TRP A 132 5.54 29.17 2.37
C TRP A 132 4.39 29.02 3.35
N GLU A 133 3.48 29.96 3.34
CA GLU A 133 2.24 29.91 4.11
C GLU A 133 1.09 29.58 3.18
N PHE A 134 0.41 28.47 3.46
CA PHE A 134 -0.79 28.09 2.73
C PHE A 134 -2.00 28.24 3.62
N GLU A 135 -3.07 28.79 3.09
CA GLU A 135 -4.37 28.81 3.76
C GLU A 135 -5.07 27.48 3.53
N ALA A 136 -5.53 26.85 4.63
CA ALA A 136 -6.29 25.61 4.61
C ALA A 136 -7.68 25.87 5.18
N GLU A 137 -8.72 25.56 4.40
CA GLU A 137 -10.10 25.77 4.77
C GLU A 137 -10.90 24.48 4.57
N TRP A 138 -11.33 23.88 5.68
CA TRP A 138 -12.11 22.65 5.65
C TRP A 138 -13.59 22.94 5.49
N THR A 139 -14.22 22.25 4.56
CA THR A 139 -15.67 22.23 4.37
C THR A 139 -16.17 20.81 4.51
N SER A 140 -17.15 20.59 5.40
CA SER A 140 -17.71 19.27 5.63
C SER A 140 -18.36 18.68 4.38
N PRO A 141 -18.43 17.34 4.25
CA PRO A 141 -19.06 16.71 3.07
C PRO A 141 -20.49 17.18 2.82
N ALA A 142 -21.31 17.30 3.87
CA ALA A 142 -22.68 17.81 3.74
C ALA A 142 -22.74 19.27 3.25
N GLN A 143 -21.82 20.14 3.69
CA GLN A 143 -21.74 21.52 3.22
C GLN A 143 -21.29 21.61 1.75
N ARG A 144 -20.57 20.60 1.25
CA ARG A 144 -20.18 20.46 -0.16
C ARG A 144 -21.31 19.88 -1.03
N GLY A 145 -22.46 19.60 -0.46
CA GLY A 145 -23.62 19.06 -1.17
C GLY A 145 -23.62 17.53 -1.31
N LEU A 146 -22.71 16.83 -0.62
CA LEU A 146 -22.78 15.37 -0.56
C LEU A 146 -23.93 14.94 0.37
N PHE A 147 -24.60 13.87 0.00
CA PHE A 147 -25.72 13.29 0.76
C PHE A 147 -25.63 11.76 0.71
N GLU A 148 -26.34 11.11 1.61
CA GLU A 148 -26.46 9.65 1.58
C GLU A 148 -27.54 9.26 0.58
N PRO A 149 -27.20 8.53 -0.51
CA PRO A 149 -28.16 8.20 -1.55
C PRO A 149 -29.15 7.13 -1.08
N VAL A 150 -30.38 7.21 -1.57
CA VAL A 150 -31.37 6.16 -1.42
C VAL A 150 -31.36 5.32 -2.69
N ILE A 151 -30.86 4.08 -2.58
CA ILE A 151 -30.81 3.13 -3.69
C ILE A 151 -31.85 2.05 -3.42
N ASP A 152 -32.70 1.80 -4.39
CA ASP A 152 -33.66 0.71 -4.33
C ASP A 152 -32.95 -0.64 -4.20
N SER A 153 -33.56 -1.55 -3.42
CA SER A 153 -33.00 -2.91 -3.30
C SER A 153 -32.91 -3.58 -4.66
N PRO A 154 -31.76 -4.17 -5.00
CA PRO A 154 -31.60 -4.89 -6.26
C PRO A 154 -32.65 -5.99 -6.44
N GLN A 155 -33.17 -6.12 -7.65
CA GLN A 155 -34.08 -7.24 -7.99
C GLN A 155 -33.33 -8.55 -8.17
N ASP A 156 -32.07 -8.45 -8.60
CA ASP A 156 -31.15 -9.58 -8.85
C ASP A 156 -29.78 -9.28 -8.25
N TYR A 157 -29.51 -9.85 -7.09
CA TYR A 157 -28.20 -9.75 -6.42
C TYR A 157 -27.12 -10.57 -7.10
N GLY A 158 -27.49 -11.63 -7.85
CA GLY A 158 -26.53 -12.43 -8.61
C GLY A 158 -25.91 -11.61 -9.73
N THR A 159 -26.75 -10.98 -10.56
CA THR A 159 -26.26 -10.06 -11.62
C THR A 159 -25.44 -8.92 -11.04
N LEU A 160 -25.90 -8.29 -9.96
CA LEU A 160 -25.14 -7.23 -9.31
C LEU A 160 -23.77 -7.69 -8.83
N LEU A 161 -23.65 -8.88 -8.24
CA LEU A 161 -22.38 -9.43 -7.79
C LEU A 161 -21.41 -9.66 -8.97
N LEU A 162 -21.91 -10.16 -10.11
CA LEU A 162 -21.10 -10.31 -11.33
C LEU A 162 -20.63 -8.95 -11.86
N ASP A 163 -21.49 -7.94 -11.87
CA ASP A 163 -21.12 -6.57 -12.26
C ASP A 163 -20.08 -5.98 -11.32
N MET A 164 -20.22 -6.19 -10.01
CA MET A 164 -19.23 -5.74 -9.02
C MET A 164 -17.86 -6.41 -9.23
N LEU A 165 -17.84 -7.71 -9.51
CA LEU A 165 -16.60 -8.45 -9.81
C LEU A 165 -15.90 -7.94 -11.07
N ALA A 166 -16.67 -7.44 -12.05
CA ALA A 166 -16.15 -6.90 -13.31
C ALA A 166 -15.69 -5.42 -13.20
N ARG A 167 -15.82 -4.76 -12.05
CA ARG A 167 -15.36 -3.37 -11.89
C ARG A 167 -13.83 -3.27 -11.95
N PRO A 168 -13.26 -2.23 -12.61
CA PRO A 168 -11.80 -2.11 -12.82
C PRO A 168 -10.96 -2.14 -11.52
N ASN A 169 -11.52 -1.66 -10.39
CA ASN A 169 -10.83 -1.68 -9.10
C ASN A 169 -10.95 -3.01 -8.35
N ILE A 170 -11.74 -3.96 -8.85
CA ILE A 170 -12.01 -5.27 -8.22
C ILE A 170 -11.52 -6.41 -9.10
N CYS A 171 -11.67 -6.30 -10.42
CA CYS A 171 -11.39 -7.37 -11.38
C CYS A 171 -9.95 -7.87 -11.33
N SER A 172 -9.69 -8.97 -12.01
CA SER A 172 -8.38 -9.60 -12.06
C SER A 172 -7.31 -8.67 -12.62
N THR A 173 -6.20 -8.56 -11.92
CA THR A 173 -4.97 -7.90 -12.38
C THR A 173 -3.90 -8.91 -12.79
N GLU A 174 -4.28 -10.15 -13.05
CA GLU A 174 -3.38 -11.24 -13.42
C GLU A 174 -2.46 -10.87 -14.59
N TRP A 175 -2.98 -10.16 -15.61
CA TRP A 175 -2.22 -9.72 -16.77
C TRP A 175 -1.03 -8.82 -16.39
N ILE A 176 -1.17 -7.90 -15.40
CA ILE A 176 -0.06 -7.06 -14.90
C ILE A 176 0.97 -7.92 -14.20
N MET A 177 0.52 -8.81 -13.31
CA MET A 177 1.41 -9.64 -12.50
C MET A 177 2.23 -10.62 -13.32
N ARG A 178 1.67 -11.12 -14.44
CA ARG A 178 2.36 -12.06 -15.32
C ARG A 178 3.30 -11.40 -16.34
N GLN A 179 3.29 -10.07 -16.46
CA GLN A 179 4.24 -9.36 -17.33
C GLN A 179 5.67 -9.39 -16.79
N TYR A 180 5.83 -9.55 -15.48
CA TYR A 180 7.12 -9.53 -14.80
C TYR A 180 7.38 -10.85 -14.09
N ASP A 181 8.66 -11.17 -13.93
CA ASP A 181 9.07 -12.32 -13.13
C ASP A 181 8.91 -11.97 -11.64
N HIS A 182 7.92 -12.56 -11.00
CA HIS A 182 7.59 -12.36 -9.58
C HIS A 182 8.13 -13.49 -8.68
N GLU A 183 8.93 -14.40 -9.23
CA GLU A 183 9.52 -15.54 -8.51
C GLU A 183 11.06 -15.50 -8.54
N VAL A 184 11.65 -14.34 -8.78
CA VAL A 184 13.10 -14.14 -8.80
C VAL A 184 13.71 -14.57 -7.48
N GLN A 185 14.89 -15.20 -7.53
CA GLN A 185 15.68 -15.70 -6.39
C GLN A 185 15.14 -16.98 -5.72
N GLY A 186 13.97 -17.49 -6.07
CA GLY A 186 13.41 -18.70 -5.47
C GLY A 186 13.07 -18.58 -3.98
N THR A 187 12.81 -17.36 -3.49
CA THR A 187 12.54 -17.08 -2.07
C THR A 187 11.05 -16.98 -1.75
N SER A 188 10.16 -17.07 -2.76
CA SER A 188 8.72 -16.91 -2.59
C SER A 188 8.11 -18.02 -1.72
N VAL A 189 7.36 -17.62 -0.69
CA VAL A 189 6.53 -18.49 0.16
C VAL A 189 5.07 -18.32 -0.20
N ILE A 190 4.54 -17.09 -0.15
CA ILE A 190 3.26 -16.71 -0.73
C ILE A 190 3.51 -15.81 -1.92
N LYS A 191 2.98 -16.21 -3.07
CA LYS A 191 3.11 -15.51 -4.35
C LYS A 191 2.04 -14.43 -4.50
N PRO A 192 2.19 -13.48 -5.44
CA PRO A 192 1.13 -12.53 -5.76
C PRO A 192 -0.17 -13.18 -6.21
N LEU A 193 -0.08 -14.33 -6.89
CA LEU A 193 -1.21 -15.13 -7.32
C LEU A 193 -1.22 -16.46 -6.56
N VAL A 194 -2.35 -16.78 -5.96
CA VAL A 194 -2.60 -17.96 -5.11
C VAL A 194 -3.84 -18.72 -5.55
N GLY A 195 -4.24 -19.72 -4.80
CA GLY A 195 -5.39 -20.57 -5.07
C GLY A 195 -5.05 -21.84 -5.83
N ALA A 196 -6.05 -22.67 -6.07
CA ALA A 196 -5.92 -23.98 -6.71
C ALA A 196 -5.33 -23.86 -8.14
N GLU A 197 -5.69 -22.82 -8.87
CA GLU A 197 -5.19 -22.52 -10.23
C GLU A 197 -4.08 -21.45 -10.23
N ARG A 198 -3.70 -20.90 -9.08
CA ARG A 198 -2.69 -19.83 -8.95
C ARG A 198 -2.99 -18.60 -9.81
N ASP A 199 -4.23 -18.17 -9.80
CA ASP A 199 -4.75 -17.09 -10.64
C ASP A 199 -5.56 -16.04 -9.87
N VAL A 200 -5.68 -16.16 -8.53
CA VAL A 200 -6.38 -15.21 -7.69
C VAL A 200 -5.38 -14.40 -6.86
N ASN A 201 -5.61 -13.10 -6.74
CA ASN A 201 -4.72 -12.17 -6.05
C ASN A 201 -4.62 -12.51 -4.55
N SER A 202 -3.39 -12.59 -4.04
CA SER A 202 -3.12 -12.75 -2.61
C SER A 202 -3.33 -11.43 -1.83
N ASP A 203 -3.61 -11.52 -0.53
CA ASP A 203 -3.65 -10.37 0.38
C ASP A 203 -2.28 -9.69 0.49
N ALA A 204 -1.23 -10.48 0.65
CA ALA A 204 0.16 -10.03 0.70
C ALA A 204 1.08 -11.10 0.10
N THR A 205 2.28 -10.69 -0.29
CA THR A 205 3.35 -11.64 -0.65
C THR A 205 4.21 -11.94 0.57
N VAL A 206 4.72 -13.18 0.65
CA VAL A 206 5.68 -13.57 1.67
C VAL A 206 6.93 -14.14 1.02
N THR A 207 8.08 -13.63 1.42
CA THR A 207 9.39 -14.11 0.98
C THR A 207 10.20 -14.65 2.15
N ARG A 208 11.11 -15.59 1.84
CA ARG A 208 12.08 -16.14 2.79
C ARG A 208 13.50 -15.68 2.40
N PRO A 209 13.97 -14.53 2.90
CA PRO A 209 15.24 -13.94 2.43
C PRO A 209 16.47 -14.79 2.77
N VAL A 210 16.40 -15.60 3.81
CA VAL A 210 17.47 -16.56 4.19
C VAL A 210 16.95 -17.98 3.98
N LEU A 211 17.47 -18.67 2.96
CA LEU A 211 16.94 -19.96 2.46
C LEU A 211 16.75 -21.05 3.52
N ASN A 212 17.61 -21.09 4.55
CA ASN A 212 17.54 -22.09 5.61
C ASN A 212 16.85 -21.58 6.89
N ALA A 213 16.28 -20.37 6.87
CA ALA A 213 15.54 -19.82 8.01
C ALA A 213 14.05 -20.18 7.92
N SER A 214 13.39 -20.30 9.08
CA SER A 214 11.92 -20.38 9.17
C SER A 214 11.26 -19.00 9.07
N LYS A 215 11.98 -17.91 9.35
CA LYS A 215 11.45 -16.55 9.27
C LYS A 215 11.24 -16.10 7.84
N GLY A 216 10.16 -15.36 7.62
CA GLY A 216 9.82 -14.70 6.38
C GLY A 216 9.57 -13.20 6.57
N LEU A 217 9.38 -12.51 5.46
CA LEU A 217 8.94 -11.13 5.38
C LEU A 217 7.68 -11.06 4.52
N ALA A 218 6.64 -10.45 5.05
CA ALA A 218 5.41 -10.16 4.32
C ALA A 218 5.42 -8.73 3.79
N PHE A 219 4.94 -8.52 2.57
CA PHE A 219 4.87 -7.22 1.91
C PHE A 219 3.50 -6.99 1.32
N THR A 220 3.01 -5.77 1.45
CA THR A 220 1.75 -5.35 0.84
C THR A 220 1.69 -3.84 0.67
N GLN A 221 0.62 -3.39 -0.01
CA GLN A 221 0.29 -1.97 -0.15
C GLN A 221 -1.22 -1.80 -0.28
N ALA A 222 -1.70 -0.61 0.09
CA ALA A 222 -3.10 -0.24 -0.07
C ALA A 222 -3.26 1.25 -0.40
N LEU A 223 -4.31 1.59 -1.13
CA LEU A 223 -4.74 2.96 -1.43
C LEU A 223 -6.24 2.99 -1.73
N LEU A 224 -6.92 4.01 -1.26
CA LEU A 224 -8.39 4.16 -1.35
C LEU A 224 -8.78 5.58 -1.80
N PRO A 225 -8.35 6.04 -2.99
CA PRO A 225 -8.52 7.44 -3.42
C PRO A 225 -9.99 7.89 -3.47
N ALA A 226 -10.94 6.99 -3.74
CA ALA A 226 -12.36 7.35 -3.78
C ALA A 226 -12.88 7.93 -2.46
N TYR A 227 -12.32 7.52 -1.32
CA TYR A 227 -12.74 8.02 -0.02
C TYR A 227 -12.34 9.48 0.23
N SER A 228 -11.30 10.01 -0.46
CA SER A 228 -10.89 11.41 -0.36
C SER A 228 -11.96 12.37 -0.85
N ALA A 229 -12.82 11.94 -1.76
CA ALA A 229 -13.98 12.73 -2.17
C ALA A 229 -14.91 13.08 -0.98
N ILE A 230 -14.88 12.27 0.07
CA ILE A 230 -15.63 12.51 1.31
C ILE A 230 -14.71 13.14 2.35
N ASP A 231 -13.61 12.47 2.73
CA ASP A 231 -12.69 12.94 3.76
C ASP A 231 -11.32 12.23 3.65
N ALA A 232 -10.25 12.99 3.39
CA ALA A 232 -8.89 12.45 3.31
C ALA A 232 -8.37 11.86 4.64
N TYR A 233 -8.92 12.26 5.79
CA TYR A 233 -8.60 11.61 7.07
C TYR A 233 -9.01 10.14 7.05
N HIS A 234 -10.24 9.86 6.65
CA HIS A 234 -10.73 8.49 6.58
C HIS A 234 -10.12 7.69 5.42
N MET A 235 -9.84 8.33 4.29
CA MET A 235 -9.09 7.72 3.19
C MET A 235 -7.73 7.21 3.66
N THR A 236 -6.97 8.05 4.35
CA THR A 236 -5.64 7.71 4.88
C THR A 236 -5.73 6.63 5.96
N SER A 237 -6.67 6.78 6.91
CA SER A 237 -6.87 5.78 7.97
C SER A 237 -7.19 4.40 7.41
N CYS A 238 -8.09 4.33 6.42
CA CYS A 238 -8.48 3.07 5.79
C CYS A 238 -7.36 2.47 4.94
N SER A 239 -6.54 3.29 4.24
CA SER A 239 -5.39 2.80 3.49
C SER A 239 -4.36 2.14 4.40
N ILE A 240 -4.07 2.73 5.57
CA ILE A 240 -3.15 2.15 6.56
C ILE A 240 -3.74 0.85 7.14
N ASP A 241 -5.00 0.88 7.58
CA ASP A 241 -5.68 -0.29 8.12
C ASP A 241 -5.74 -1.44 7.11
N GLU A 242 -6.06 -1.16 5.85
CA GLU A 242 -6.09 -2.19 4.80
C GLU A 242 -4.72 -2.84 4.61
N ALA A 243 -3.63 -2.06 4.59
CA ALA A 243 -2.29 -2.61 4.49
C ALA A 243 -1.96 -3.50 5.71
N VAL A 244 -2.33 -3.08 6.92
CA VAL A 244 -2.17 -3.90 8.13
C VAL A 244 -2.96 -5.20 8.01
N ARG A 245 -4.25 -5.13 7.66
CA ARG A 245 -5.11 -6.33 7.52
C ARG A 245 -4.56 -7.33 6.51
N ARG A 246 -4.06 -6.85 5.38
CA ARG A 246 -3.45 -7.70 4.34
C ARG A 246 -2.24 -8.48 4.86
N LEU A 247 -1.39 -7.86 5.69
CA LEU A 247 -0.28 -8.55 6.34
C LEU A 247 -0.77 -9.63 7.32
N ILE A 248 -1.77 -9.30 8.13
CA ILE A 248 -2.31 -10.23 9.13
C ILE A 248 -2.98 -11.43 8.47
N ALA A 249 -3.68 -11.23 7.35
CA ALA A 249 -4.34 -12.30 6.60
C ALA A 249 -3.38 -13.43 6.16
N VAL A 250 -2.10 -13.13 5.95
CA VAL A 250 -1.09 -14.13 5.60
C VAL A 250 -0.28 -14.66 6.78
N GLY A 251 -0.59 -14.23 8.02
CA GLY A 251 0.07 -14.70 9.24
C GLY A 251 1.26 -13.86 9.69
N ALA A 252 1.42 -12.64 9.19
CA ALA A 252 2.47 -11.73 9.64
C ALA A 252 2.23 -11.21 11.08
N ASP A 253 3.31 -10.84 11.77
CA ASP A 253 3.27 -10.37 13.16
C ASP A 253 2.68 -8.95 13.23
N PRO A 254 1.56 -8.74 13.94
CA PRO A 254 0.94 -7.41 14.08
C PRO A 254 1.76 -6.40 14.89
N ASP A 255 2.76 -6.85 15.64
CA ASP A 255 3.58 -6.01 16.52
C ASP A 255 4.97 -5.67 15.91
N HIS A 256 5.25 -6.16 14.68
CA HIS A 256 6.50 -5.91 13.96
C HIS A 256 6.24 -5.42 12.54
N ILE A 257 5.49 -4.32 12.41
CA ILE A 257 5.15 -3.72 11.12
C ILE A 257 5.98 -2.44 10.93
N GLY A 258 6.59 -2.28 9.75
CA GLY A 258 7.16 -1.02 9.26
C GLY A 258 6.34 -0.48 8.10
N GLY A 259 6.22 0.83 8.00
CA GLY A 259 5.42 1.50 6.98
C GLY A 259 6.22 2.46 6.10
N VAL A 260 5.72 2.68 4.89
CA VAL A 260 6.18 3.73 3.98
C VAL A 260 4.95 4.43 3.42
N ASP A 261 4.86 5.73 3.63
CA ASP A 261 3.81 6.56 3.04
C ASP A 261 4.23 7.07 1.65
N ASN A 262 3.25 7.23 0.77
CA ASN A 262 3.45 7.80 -0.55
C ASN A 262 2.24 8.68 -0.89
N PHE A 263 2.44 9.99 -0.82
CA PHE A 263 1.42 10.97 -1.18
C PHE A 263 1.42 11.22 -2.69
N CYS A 264 0.22 11.31 -3.26
CA CYS A 264 -0.04 11.84 -4.60
C CYS A 264 -1.11 12.92 -4.45
N TRP A 265 -0.73 14.20 -4.62
CA TRP A 265 -1.58 15.33 -4.26
C TRP A 265 -1.61 16.39 -5.36
N PRO A 266 -2.81 16.94 -5.65
CA PRO A 266 -2.93 18.06 -6.57
C PRO A 266 -2.36 19.35 -5.97
N SER A 267 -2.30 20.44 -6.74
CA SER A 267 -1.87 21.75 -6.25
C SER A 267 -2.74 22.24 -5.09
N ILE A 268 -2.09 22.62 -3.99
CA ILE A 268 -2.72 23.24 -2.82
C ILE A 268 -2.68 24.78 -2.85
N GLN A 269 -2.07 25.36 -3.88
CA GLN A 269 -2.04 26.81 -4.04
C GLN A 269 -3.40 27.32 -4.48
N TYR A 270 -4.01 28.15 -3.66
CA TYR A 270 -5.26 28.81 -4.03
C TYR A 270 -5.04 29.82 -5.14
N HIS A 271 -5.82 29.71 -6.19
CA HIS A 271 -5.92 30.72 -7.24
C HIS A 271 -7.36 30.83 -7.72
N PRO A 272 -7.98 32.04 -7.70
CA PRO A 272 -9.41 32.17 -7.97
C PRO A 272 -9.89 31.60 -9.31
N ALA A 273 -9.04 31.69 -10.36
CA ALA A 273 -9.39 31.22 -11.70
C ALA A 273 -8.93 29.76 -11.95
N ASP A 274 -7.70 29.41 -11.52
CA ASP A 274 -7.05 28.16 -11.95
C ASP A 274 -7.13 27.04 -10.90
N ASN A 275 -7.30 27.39 -9.62
CA ASN A 275 -7.38 26.43 -8.51
C ASN A 275 -8.26 26.96 -7.36
N PRO A 276 -9.56 27.18 -7.60
CA PRO A 276 -10.47 27.78 -6.61
C PRO A 276 -10.68 26.92 -5.37
N ASP A 277 -10.42 25.63 -5.45
CA ASP A 277 -10.49 24.64 -4.37
C ASP A 277 -9.14 24.38 -3.67
N GLY A 278 -8.09 25.17 -3.99
CA GLY A 278 -6.74 24.99 -3.41
C GLY A 278 -6.71 25.01 -1.89
N LYS A 279 -7.50 25.87 -1.23
CA LYS A 279 -7.59 25.90 0.23
C LYS A 279 -8.21 24.62 0.82
N PHE A 280 -9.21 24.05 0.14
CA PHE A 280 -9.82 22.79 0.54
C PHE A 280 -8.83 21.63 0.37
N LYS A 281 -8.12 21.57 -0.78
CA LYS A 281 -7.06 20.57 -1.02
C LYS A 281 -5.93 20.64 0.01
N ALA A 282 -5.57 21.87 0.46
CA ALA A 282 -4.62 22.08 1.57
C ALA A 282 -5.18 21.51 2.90
N ALA A 283 -6.46 21.74 3.19
CA ALA A 283 -7.11 21.19 4.38
C ALA A 283 -7.19 19.67 4.35
N GLN A 284 -7.46 19.07 3.18
CA GLN A 284 -7.41 17.62 2.96
C GLN A 284 -6.01 17.05 3.27
N LEU A 285 -4.94 17.74 2.84
CA LEU A 285 -3.56 17.33 3.12
C LEU A 285 -3.26 17.32 4.63
N VAL A 286 -3.65 18.40 5.35
CA VAL A 286 -3.52 18.46 6.81
C VAL A 286 -4.26 17.31 7.49
N ARG A 287 -5.48 17.01 7.04
CA ARG A 287 -6.28 15.90 7.58
C ARG A 287 -5.65 14.54 7.31
N ALA A 288 -5.09 14.33 6.12
CA ALA A 288 -4.36 13.10 5.79
C ALA A 288 -3.12 12.92 6.66
N CYS A 289 -2.34 14.00 6.90
CA CYS A 289 -1.19 13.96 7.80
C CYS A 289 -1.59 13.66 9.26
N TRP A 290 -2.71 14.19 9.73
CA TRP A 290 -3.23 13.84 11.06
C TRP A 290 -3.60 12.36 11.14
N ALA A 291 -4.29 11.83 10.14
CA ALA A 291 -4.63 10.41 10.11
C ALA A 291 -3.39 9.51 10.04
N LEU A 292 -2.39 9.88 9.25
CA LEU A 292 -1.11 9.17 9.18
C LEU A 292 -0.45 9.08 10.56
N ARG A 293 -0.34 10.22 11.27
CA ARG A 293 0.16 10.24 12.65
C ARG A 293 -0.67 9.36 13.58
N ASP A 294 -1.99 9.56 13.59
CA ASP A 294 -2.89 8.91 14.54
C ASP A 294 -2.89 7.38 14.33
N MET A 295 -2.94 6.91 13.08
CA MET A 295 -2.93 5.49 12.77
C MET A 295 -1.57 4.85 13.00
N CYS A 296 -0.47 5.50 12.60
CA CYS A 296 0.88 4.99 12.87
C CYS A 296 1.15 4.87 14.37
N GLN A 297 0.69 5.84 15.18
CA GLN A 297 0.80 5.75 16.64
C GLN A 297 -0.08 4.64 17.23
N ALA A 298 -1.34 4.50 16.77
CA ALA A 298 -2.25 3.51 17.30
C ALA A 298 -1.85 2.07 16.95
N TYR A 299 -1.32 1.83 15.75
CA TYR A 299 -0.78 0.55 15.31
C TYR A 299 0.68 0.33 15.71
N GLU A 300 1.37 1.35 16.28
CA GLU A 300 2.80 1.33 16.63
C GLU A 300 3.70 1.04 15.41
N ILE A 301 3.38 1.65 14.27
CA ILE A 301 4.10 1.47 13.01
C ILE A 301 5.12 2.61 12.84
N PRO A 302 6.43 2.35 12.89
CA PRO A 302 7.43 3.32 12.46
C PRO A 302 7.36 3.54 10.95
N LEU A 303 7.48 4.79 10.52
CA LEU A 303 7.68 5.12 9.11
C LEU A 303 9.18 4.94 8.79
N LEU A 304 9.45 4.04 7.85
CA LEU A 304 10.81 3.69 7.43
C LEU A 304 11.33 4.68 6.39
N SER A 305 10.41 5.24 5.60
CA SER A 305 10.65 6.24 4.56
C SER A 305 9.32 6.88 4.20
N GLY A 306 9.35 7.90 3.34
CA GLY A 306 8.18 8.53 2.76
C GLY A 306 8.50 9.10 1.38
N LYS A 307 7.46 9.40 0.61
CA LYS A 307 7.58 9.99 -0.72
C LYS A 307 6.39 10.90 -0.99
N ASP A 308 6.67 12.10 -1.49
CA ASP A 308 5.65 13.09 -1.81
C ASP A 308 5.64 13.41 -3.30
N SER A 309 4.51 13.18 -3.96
CA SER A 309 4.23 13.71 -5.29
C SER A 309 3.21 14.84 -5.14
N MET A 310 3.69 16.07 -5.16
CA MET A 310 2.88 17.27 -5.04
C MET A 310 2.66 17.91 -6.42
N TYR A 311 1.61 18.73 -6.52
CA TYR A 311 1.25 19.44 -7.76
C TYR A 311 0.98 18.49 -8.94
N VAL A 312 0.35 17.35 -8.67
CA VAL A 312 0.01 16.37 -9.70
C VAL A 312 -1.23 16.84 -10.46
N ASP A 313 -1.01 17.83 -11.28
CA ASP A 313 -1.98 18.46 -12.17
C ASP A 313 -1.47 18.39 -13.60
N GLY A 314 -2.39 18.26 -14.55
CA GLY A 314 -2.09 18.24 -15.96
C GLY A 314 -3.16 18.95 -16.79
N HIS A 315 -2.90 19.07 -18.08
CA HIS A 315 -3.88 19.56 -19.04
C HIS A 315 -4.01 18.52 -20.16
N LEU A 316 -5.21 18.07 -20.41
CA LEU A 316 -5.53 17.11 -21.46
C LEU A 316 -6.36 17.79 -22.54
N PRO A 317 -6.09 17.51 -23.83
CA PRO A 317 -6.93 18.00 -24.92
C PRO A 317 -8.29 17.32 -24.89
N GLY A 318 -9.35 18.08 -24.91
CA GLY A 318 -10.70 17.60 -25.13
C GLY A 318 -10.95 17.18 -26.57
N ARG A 319 -12.15 16.67 -26.85
CA ARG A 319 -12.53 16.12 -28.16
C ARG A 319 -12.41 17.14 -29.30
N TYR A 320 -12.55 18.42 -29.00
CA TYR A 320 -12.54 19.53 -29.99
C TYR A 320 -11.29 20.42 -29.88
N GLY A 321 -10.25 19.96 -29.14
CA GLY A 321 -8.98 20.66 -28.99
C GLY A 321 -8.92 21.66 -27.83
N GLU A 322 -10.00 21.81 -27.06
CA GLU A 322 -9.99 22.55 -25.79
C GLU A 322 -9.09 21.85 -24.78
N MET A 323 -8.39 22.62 -23.94
CA MET A 323 -7.55 22.07 -22.87
C MET A 323 -8.32 22.03 -21.56
N HIS A 324 -8.45 20.83 -20.99
CA HIS A 324 -9.06 20.63 -19.68
C HIS A 324 -7.99 20.40 -18.63
N LYS A 325 -8.04 21.16 -17.54
CA LYS A 325 -7.22 20.87 -16.37
C LYS A 325 -7.72 19.56 -15.72
N VAL A 326 -6.79 18.67 -15.44
CA VAL A 326 -7.03 17.43 -14.71
C VAL A 326 -6.13 17.41 -13.50
N SER A 327 -6.72 17.20 -12.32
CA SER A 327 -6.01 17.06 -11.06
C SER A 327 -6.09 15.61 -10.59
N ALA A 328 -5.00 15.07 -10.04
CA ALA A 328 -5.07 13.79 -9.35
C ALA A 328 -6.04 13.87 -8.16
N PRO A 329 -6.81 12.81 -7.86
CA PRO A 329 -7.49 12.73 -6.57
C PRO A 329 -6.47 12.70 -5.44
N GLU A 330 -6.80 13.32 -4.32
CA GLU A 330 -5.97 13.28 -3.12
C GLU A 330 -5.80 11.83 -2.67
N THR A 331 -4.57 11.35 -2.66
CA THR A 331 -4.28 9.93 -2.42
C THR A 331 -3.09 9.77 -1.49
N LEU A 332 -3.23 8.85 -0.53
CA LEU A 332 -2.13 8.25 0.19
C LEU A 332 -2.10 6.75 -0.12
N GLN A 333 -1.00 6.29 -0.72
CA GLN A 333 -0.67 4.88 -0.78
C GLN A 333 0.17 4.52 0.43
N PHE A 334 -0.21 3.48 1.17
CA PHE A 334 0.56 2.98 2.28
C PHE A 334 1.13 1.60 1.94
N SER A 335 2.45 1.50 1.94
CA SER A 335 3.17 0.24 1.80
C SER A 335 3.59 -0.25 3.17
N ALA A 336 3.44 -1.55 3.43
CA ALA A 336 3.76 -2.13 4.73
C ALA A 336 4.57 -3.42 4.58
N ILE A 337 5.48 -3.60 5.53
CA ILE A 337 6.31 -4.80 5.69
C ILE A 337 6.18 -5.33 7.10
N SER A 338 6.13 -6.66 7.26
CA SER A 338 6.15 -7.28 8.59
C SER A 338 6.94 -8.59 8.57
N VAL A 339 7.38 -9.00 9.76
CA VAL A 339 8.04 -10.28 9.98
C VAL A 339 6.99 -11.39 10.09
N VAL A 340 7.26 -12.51 9.42
CA VAL A 340 6.57 -13.78 9.65
C VAL A 340 7.49 -14.66 10.51
N ALA A 341 7.05 -15.01 11.70
CA ALA A 341 7.89 -15.73 12.66
C ALA A 341 8.25 -17.15 12.16
N ASP A 342 7.29 -17.83 11.55
CA ASP A 342 7.48 -19.13 10.91
C ASP A 342 6.61 -19.24 9.65
N ILE A 343 7.27 -19.34 8.50
CA ILE A 343 6.63 -19.45 7.19
C ILE A 343 5.75 -20.69 7.01
N GLN A 344 5.93 -21.73 7.85
CA GLN A 344 5.09 -22.93 7.80
C GLN A 344 3.66 -22.67 8.28
N HIS A 345 3.45 -21.59 9.04
CA HIS A 345 2.13 -21.16 9.53
C HIS A 345 1.43 -20.16 8.60
N CYS A 346 2.07 -19.75 7.49
CA CYS A 346 1.42 -18.88 6.52
C CYS A 346 0.16 -19.53 5.95
N VAL A 347 -0.89 -18.72 5.80
CA VAL A 347 -2.14 -19.12 5.16
C VAL A 347 -2.42 -18.23 3.95
N THR A 348 -3.21 -18.72 3.00
CA THR A 348 -3.68 -18.00 1.84
C THR A 348 -5.19 -17.86 1.88
N MET A 349 -5.73 -16.97 1.04
CA MET A 349 -7.14 -16.58 1.07
C MET A 349 -8.11 -17.67 0.61
N ASP A 350 -7.67 -18.59 -0.24
CA ASP A 350 -8.50 -19.56 -0.92
C ASP A 350 -9.08 -20.62 0.03
N SER A 351 -10.34 -20.99 -0.12
CA SER A 351 -10.97 -22.08 0.61
C SER A 351 -10.24 -23.41 0.36
N LYS A 352 -10.07 -24.24 1.42
CA LYS A 352 -9.20 -25.43 1.36
C LYS A 352 -9.96 -26.74 1.26
N MET A 353 -10.97 -26.94 2.09
CA MET A 353 -11.64 -28.21 2.21
C MET A 353 -13.16 -28.03 2.27
N PRO A 354 -13.95 -28.93 1.62
CA PRO A 354 -15.37 -29.01 1.91
C PRO A 354 -15.59 -29.25 3.42
N ASP A 355 -16.71 -28.77 3.94
CA ASP A 355 -17.14 -28.81 5.33
C ASP A 355 -16.37 -27.85 6.27
N ASP A 356 -15.33 -27.14 5.82
CA ASP A 356 -14.74 -26.06 6.60
C ASP A 356 -15.81 -25.01 6.96
N LEU A 357 -15.78 -24.55 8.21
CA LEU A 357 -16.68 -23.51 8.70
C LEU A 357 -16.18 -22.14 8.24
N ILE A 358 -17.12 -21.30 7.76
CA ILE A 358 -16.84 -19.93 7.30
C ILE A 358 -17.17 -18.97 8.43
N TYR A 359 -16.21 -18.15 8.84
CA TYR A 359 -16.37 -17.11 9.85
C TYR A 359 -16.17 -15.72 9.24
N VAL A 360 -16.96 -14.75 9.74
CA VAL A 360 -16.64 -13.33 9.63
C VAL A 360 -16.12 -12.84 10.98
N LEU A 361 -14.95 -12.20 10.94
CA LEU A 361 -14.42 -11.44 12.07
C LEU A 361 -14.61 -9.95 11.81
N GLY A 362 -14.87 -9.18 12.88
CA GLY A 362 -15.14 -7.75 12.81
C GLY A 362 -16.64 -7.46 12.60
N THR A 363 -17.01 -6.19 12.54
CA THR A 363 -18.42 -5.75 12.51
C THR A 363 -18.71 -4.99 11.23
N THR A 364 -19.77 -5.36 10.52
CA THR A 364 -20.31 -4.61 9.38
C THR A 364 -21.11 -3.42 9.89
N GLN A 365 -20.87 -2.25 9.34
CA GLN A 365 -21.61 -1.01 9.60
C GLN A 365 -22.22 -0.49 8.30
N ASP A 366 -23.09 0.51 8.39
CA ASP A 366 -23.60 1.19 7.22
C ASP A 366 -22.56 2.19 6.69
N GLU A 367 -21.58 1.67 5.95
CA GLU A 367 -20.42 2.41 5.46
C GLU A 367 -20.22 2.13 3.96
N LEU A 368 -21.14 2.68 3.15
CA LEU A 368 -21.12 2.58 1.68
C LEU A 368 -20.53 3.84 1.01
N GLY A 369 -20.23 4.90 1.77
CA GLY A 369 -19.66 6.13 1.22
C GLY A 369 -18.30 5.91 0.55
N GLY A 370 -18.18 6.32 -0.72
CA GLY A 370 -16.99 6.11 -1.55
C GLY A 370 -16.77 4.67 -2.01
N SER A 371 -17.69 3.75 -1.71
CA SER A 371 -17.59 2.33 -2.07
C SER A 371 -17.76 2.09 -3.57
N GLU A 372 -17.28 0.94 -4.01
CA GLU A 372 -17.53 0.45 -5.37
C GLU A 372 -19.02 0.22 -5.64
N TYR A 373 -19.80 -0.10 -4.60
CA TYR A 373 -21.25 -0.25 -4.73
C TYR A 373 -21.92 1.08 -5.10
N TYR A 374 -21.64 2.17 -4.38
CA TYR A 374 -22.20 3.48 -4.74
C TYR A 374 -21.66 3.98 -6.09
N ALA A 375 -20.38 3.76 -6.37
CA ALA A 375 -19.79 4.10 -7.65
C ALA A 375 -20.42 3.34 -8.83
N HIS A 376 -20.97 2.13 -8.62
CA HIS A 376 -21.73 1.40 -9.65
C HIS A 376 -23.01 2.15 -10.06
N PHE A 377 -23.63 2.85 -9.12
CA PHE A 377 -24.84 3.68 -9.36
C PHE A 377 -24.50 5.15 -9.68
N GLY A 378 -23.24 5.53 -9.78
CA GLY A 378 -22.81 6.91 -10.04
C GLY A 378 -22.90 7.83 -8.82
N GLU A 379 -22.97 7.26 -7.62
CA GLU A 379 -23.12 7.96 -6.34
C GLU A 379 -21.82 7.94 -5.53
N ILE A 380 -21.71 8.86 -4.55
CA ILE A 380 -20.56 8.96 -3.63
C ILE A 380 -20.95 8.58 -2.21
N GLY A 381 -22.05 9.14 -1.68
CA GLY A 381 -22.48 8.97 -0.29
C GLY A 381 -21.73 9.81 0.73
N LEU A 382 -22.01 9.58 2.02
CA LEU A 382 -21.41 10.28 3.16
C LEU A 382 -20.70 9.34 4.13
N ASN A 383 -21.25 8.14 4.32
CA ASN A 383 -20.81 7.20 5.35
C ASN A 383 -19.57 6.45 4.90
N VAL A 384 -18.43 7.15 4.82
CA VAL A 384 -17.14 6.55 4.51
C VAL A 384 -16.68 5.61 5.65
N PRO A 385 -16.05 4.48 5.35
CA PRO A 385 -15.53 3.57 6.37
C PRO A 385 -14.60 4.25 7.38
N ARG A 386 -14.72 3.83 8.64
CA ARG A 386 -13.95 4.39 9.77
C ARG A 386 -13.08 3.33 10.42
N VAL A 387 -11.93 3.75 10.91
CA VAL A 387 -10.96 2.88 11.56
C VAL A 387 -10.93 3.15 13.07
N ASP A 388 -11.21 2.11 13.85
CA ASP A 388 -10.92 2.04 15.27
C ASP A 388 -9.67 1.16 15.48
N ALA A 389 -8.50 1.75 15.31
CA ALA A 389 -7.23 1.04 15.29
C ALA A 389 -6.96 0.29 16.61
N GLN A 390 -7.35 0.84 17.77
CA GLN A 390 -7.15 0.19 19.07
C GLN A 390 -7.96 -1.10 19.18
N ARG A 391 -9.24 -1.05 18.79
CA ARG A 391 -10.11 -2.22 18.76
C ARG A 391 -9.65 -3.24 17.74
N PHE A 392 -9.29 -2.80 16.54
CA PHE A 392 -8.90 -3.68 15.44
C PHE A 392 -7.58 -4.40 15.73
N ARG A 393 -6.62 -3.74 16.39
CA ARG A 393 -5.36 -4.37 16.81
C ARG A 393 -5.59 -5.60 17.70
N GLY A 394 -6.61 -5.57 18.57
CA GLY A 394 -7.02 -6.74 19.37
C GLY A 394 -7.46 -7.90 18.50
N ILE A 395 -8.30 -7.64 17.49
CA ILE A 395 -8.76 -8.66 16.51
C ILE A 395 -7.56 -9.23 15.73
N TYR A 396 -6.65 -8.37 15.30
CA TYR A 396 -5.47 -8.76 14.48
C TYR A 396 -4.51 -9.65 15.25
N ARG A 397 -4.25 -9.34 16.52
CA ARG A 397 -3.44 -10.20 17.41
C ARG A 397 -4.12 -11.54 17.64
N ALA A 398 -5.43 -11.57 17.85
CA ALA A 398 -6.18 -12.81 18.02
C ALA A 398 -6.15 -13.68 16.76
N LEU A 399 -6.33 -13.07 15.57
CA LEU A 399 -6.24 -13.79 14.30
C LEU A 399 -4.82 -14.32 14.04
N ASN A 400 -3.78 -13.52 14.27
CA ASN A 400 -2.40 -13.99 14.17
C ASN A 400 -2.13 -15.16 15.13
N GLN A 401 -2.63 -15.09 16.37
CA GLN A 401 -2.54 -16.21 17.31
C GLN A 401 -3.28 -17.45 16.81
N ALA A 402 -4.45 -17.31 16.19
CA ALA A 402 -5.19 -18.43 15.61
C ALA A 402 -4.40 -19.09 14.46
N ILE A 403 -3.81 -18.28 13.59
CA ILE A 403 -2.98 -18.74 12.46
C ILE A 403 -1.74 -19.47 12.96
N THR A 404 -0.98 -18.89 13.89
CA THR A 404 0.25 -19.48 14.43
C THR A 404 0.01 -20.77 15.22
N ARG A 405 -1.20 -20.95 15.76
CA ARG A 405 -1.61 -22.21 16.41
C ARG A 405 -2.15 -23.25 15.43
N GLY A 406 -2.19 -22.95 14.12
CA GLY A 406 -2.71 -23.89 13.10
C GLY A 406 -4.22 -24.12 13.19
N LEU A 407 -4.99 -23.16 13.73
CA LEU A 407 -6.45 -23.26 13.85
C LEU A 407 -7.17 -22.83 12.58
N VAL A 408 -6.50 -22.08 11.69
CA VAL A 408 -7.06 -21.43 10.50
C VAL A 408 -6.65 -22.20 9.25
N ALA A 409 -7.60 -22.49 8.38
CA ALA A 409 -7.35 -23.08 7.07
C ALA A 409 -7.08 -22.01 6.00
N SER A 410 -7.87 -20.92 5.99
CA SER A 410 -7.66 -19.76 5.13
C SER A 410 -8.07 -18.48 5.84
N ALA A 411 -7.45 -17.35 5.47
CA ALA A 411 -7.83 -16.02 5.94
C ALA A 411 -7.74 -15.01 4.80
N HIS A 412 -8.70 -14.10 4.74
CA HIS A 412 -8.82 -13.05 3.73
C HIS A 412 -9.46 -11.80 4.33
N GLY A 413 -8.88 -10.63 4.07
CA GLY A 413 -9.50 -9.37 4.47
C GLY A 413 -10.73 -9.05 3.63
N ILE A 414 -11.70 -8.32 4.19
CA ILE A 414 -12.83 -7.77 3.44
C ILE A 414 -12.46 -6.33 3.07
N TYR A 415 -12.35 -6.07 1.77
CA TYR A 415 -11.85 -4.82 1.19
C TYR A 415 -12.90 -4.17 0.28
N ARG A 416 -12.47 -3.51 -0.81
CA ARG A 416 -13.36 -2.92 -1.83
C ARG A 416 -14.36 -3.93 -2.35
N GLY A 417 -15.61 -3.50 -2.48
CA GLY A 417 -16.71 -4.33 -2.91
C GLY A 417 -17.37 -5.14 -1.80
N GLY A 418 -16.83 -5.11 -0.57
CA GLY A 418 -17.44 -5.68 0.62
C GLY A 418 -17.48 -7.21 0.67
N LEU A 419 -18.27 -7.74 1.60
CA LEU A 419 -18.33 -9.18 1.92
C LEU A 419 -18.69 -10.06 0.71
N GLY A 420 -19.66 -9.65 -0.12
CA GLY A 420 -20.13 -10.46 -1.25
C GLY A 420 -19.03 -10.72 -2.27
N VAL A 421 -18.27 -9.69 -2.63
CA VAL A 421 -17.11 -9.78 -3.54
C VAL A 421 -16.04 -10.71 -2.96
N HIS A 422 -15.71 -10.54 -1.67
CA HIS A 422 -14.63 -11.30 -1.05
C HIS A 422 -14.99 -12.75 -0.75
N LEU A 423 -16.27 -13.09 -0.49
CA LEU A 423 -16.76 -14.48 -0.48
C LEU A 423 -16.57 -15.13 -1.86
N ALA A 424 -16.94 -14.41 -2.93
CA ALA A 424 -16.72 -14.90 -4.29
C ALA A 424 -15.23 -15.15 -4.58
N MET A 425 -14.33 -14.24 -4.14
CA MET A 425 -12.88 -14.40 -4.32
C MET A 425 -12.32 -15.61 -3.56
N VAL A 426 -12.76 -15.85 -2.33
CA VAL A 426 -12.35 -17.03 -1.54
C VAL A 426 -12.83 -18.32 -2.18
N ALA A 427 -14.07 -18.34 -2.69
CA ALA A 427 -14.64 -19.47 -3.43
C ALA A 427 -13.88 -19.74 -4.76
N MET A 428 -13.65 -18.69 -5.55
CA MET A 428 -12.89 -18.78 -6.82
C MET A 428 -11.46 -19.26 -6.59
N GLY A 429 -10.82 -18.79 -5.51
CA GLY A 429 -9.46 -19.20 -5.16
C GLY A 429 -9.33 -20.69 -4.88
N GLY A 430 -10.29 -21.27 -4.17
CA GLY A 430 -10.31 -22.69 -3.85
C GLY A 430 -10.98 -23.59 -4.90
N ASN A 431 -11.68 -23.02 -5.87
CA ASN A 431 -12.62 -23.75 -6.77
C ASN A 431 -13.63 -24.58 -5.98
N LEU A 432 -14.05 -24.12 -4.81
CA LEU A 432 -15.02 -24.73 -3.92
C LEU A 432 -16.24 -23.81 -3.76
N GLY A 433 -17.40 -24.40 -3.50
CA GLY A 433 -18.61 -23.63 -3.22
C GLY A 433 -18.70 -23.17 -1.77
N MET A 434 -19.72 -22.35 -1.50
CA MET A 434 -20.02 -21.85 -0.16
C MET A 434 -21.54 -21.73 0.02
N GLN A 435 -22.02 -22.06 1.20
CA GLN A 435 -23.36 -21.72 1.67
C GLN A 435 -23.23 -20.73 2.82
N VAL A 436 -23.84 -19.55 2.67
CA VAL A 436 -23.67 -18.40 3.57
C VAL A 436 -25.02 -17.83 3.97
N GLU A 437 -25.18 -17.47 5.26
CA GLU A 437 -26.36 -16.83 5.83
C GLU A 437 -26.03 -15.41 6.31
N LEU A 438 -26.56 -14.38 5.64
CA LEU A 438 -26.27 -12.97 5.98
C LEU A 438 -26.78 -12.57 7.36
N GLU A 439 -27.84 -13.20 7.85
CA GLU A 439 -28.40 -12.93 9.18
C GLU A 439 -27.39 -13.18 10.31
N ARG A 440 -26.41 -14.07 10.08
CA ARG A 440 -25.38 -14.40 11.05
C ARG A 440 -24.17 -13.46 11.03
N VAL A 441 -24.06 -12.59 10.01
CA VAL A 441 -22.92 -11.67 9.89
C VAL A 441 -22.94 -10.66 11.05
N PRO A 442 -21.84 -10.48 11.79
CA PRO A 442 -21.77 -9.46 12.82
C PRO A 442 -22.00 -8.08 12.20
N ALA A 443 -23.11 -7.43 12.56
CA ALA A 443 -23.52 -6.15 12.01
C ALA A 443 -24.09 -5.22 13.09
N SER A 444 -23.87 -3.93 12.95
CA SER A 444 -24.35 -2.90 13.87
C SER A 444 -25.28 -1.93 13.13
N GLY A 445 -26.58 -1.96 13.49
CA GLY A 445 -27.59 -1.05 12.92
C GLY A 445 -27.97 -1.34 11.46
N VAL A 446 -27.42 -2.40 10.86
CA VAL A 446 -27.65 -2.77 9.46
C VAL A 446 -28.88 -3.67 9.32
N ARG A 447 -29.77 -3.33 8.36
CA ARG A 447 -31.01 -4.07 8.13
C ARG A 447 -31.31 -4.37 6.64
N HIS A 448 -30.35 -4.13 5.77
CA HIS A 448 -30.51 -4.28 4.31
C HIS A 448 -29.42 -5.15 3.72
N ASN A 449 -29.81 -6.10 2.86
CA ASN A 449 -28.88 -7.00 2.19
C ASN A 449 -27.73 -6.26 1.47
N PRO A 450 -27.97 -5.16 0.71
CA PRO A 450 -26.87 -4.44 0.05
C PRO A 450 -25.80 -3.96 1.01
N VAL A 451 -26.18 -3.45 2.18
CA VAL A 451 -25.22 -2.95 3.18
C VAL A 451 -24.39 -4.11 3.75
N VAL A 452 -25.01 -5.27 4.06
CA VAL A 452 -24.27 -6.43 4.56
C VAL A 452 -23.29 -6.95 3.50
N LEU A 453 -23.72 -7.01 2.23
CA LEU A 453 -22.93 -7.55 1.13
C LEU A 453 -21.80 -6.61 0.68
N PHE A 454 -22.08 -5.30 0.58
CA PHE A 454 -21.23 -4.37 -0.16
C PHE A 454 -20.62 -3.24 0.68
N SER A 455 -20.97 -3.13 1.97
CA SER A 455 -20.26 -2.21 2.87
C SER A 455 -18.77 -2.55 2.92
N GLU A 456 -17.93 -1.50 2.86
CA GLU A 456 -16.48 -1.63 2.89
C GLU A 456 -15.89 -1.36 4.29
N SER A 457 -16.71 -1.58 5.34
CA SER A 457 -16.29 -1.40 6.75
C SER A 457 -14.94 -2.04 7.04
N ALA A 458 -14.07 -1.28 7.67
CA ALA A 458 -12.70 -1.69 8.01
C ALA A 458 -12.67 -2.77 9.12
N GLY A 459 -11.50 -3.36 9.38
CA GLY A 459 -11.27 -4.29 10.49
C GLY A 459 -11.94 -5.67 10.34
N ARG A 460 -12.31 -6.11 9.12
CA ARG A 460 -13.05 -7.37 8.90
C ARG A 460 -12.26 -8.38 8.09
N PHE A 461 -12.52 -9.69 8.39
CA PHE A 461 -11.96 -10.83 7.66
C PHE A 461 -13.00 -11.91 7.40
N ILE A 462 -12.78 -12.68 6.34
CA ILE A 462 -13.33 -14.02 6.12
C ILE A 462 -12.26 -15.01 6.54
N VAL A 463 -12.63 -15.98 7.39
CA VAL A 463 -11.73 -17.03 7.86
C VAL A 463 -12.41 -18.38 7.68
N THR A 464 -11.69 -19.37 7.14
CA THR A 464 -12.19 -20.76 7.16
C THR A 464 -11.40 -21.60 8.14
N ILE A 465 -12.09 -22.50 8.81
CA ILE A 465 -11.49 -23.40 9.80
C ILE A 465 -12.05 -24.83 9.68
N ASP A 466 -11.22 -25.83 9.99
CA ASP A 466 -11.69 -27.20 10.21
C ASP A 466 -12.67 -27.21 11.41
N PRO A 467 -13.84 -27.85 11.30
CA PRO A 467 -14.83 -27.94 12.39
C PRO A 467 -14.26 -28.41 13.74
N LYS A 468 -13.24 -29.24 13.74
CA LYS A 468 -12.57 -29.70 14.97
C LYS A 468 -11.90 -28.59 15.77
N ASN A 469 -11.51 -27.49 15.10
CA ASN A 469 -10.83 -26.34 15.70
C ASN A 469 -11.81 -25.31 16.28
N ARG A 470 -13.11 -25.48 16.08
CA ARG A 470 -14.17 -24.49 16.39
C ARG A 470 -14.05 -23.93 17.80
N GLN A 471 -14.00 -24.80 18.82
CA GLN A 471 -14.01 -24.35 20.22
C GLN A 471 -12.76 -23.53 20.57
N ASP A 472 -11.59 -23.94 20.08
CA ASP A 472 -10.33 -23.26 20.39
C ASP A 472 -10.17 -21.98 19.59
N PHE A 473 -10.74 -21.91 18.40
CA PHE A 473 -10.82 -20.69 17.59
C PHE A 473 -11.75 -19.66 18.23
N GLU A 474 -13.00 -20.03 18.53
CA GLU A 474 -14.00 -19.10 19.09
C GLU A 474 -13.58 -18.50 20.44
N LYS A 475 -12.80 -19.24 21.27
CA LYS A 475 -12.26 -18.72 22.56
C LYS A 475 -11.31 -17.53 22.41
N LEU A 476 -10.75 -17.29 21.22
CA LEU A 476 -9.80 -16.19 20.98
C LEU A 476 -10.50 -14.86 20.72
N PHE A 477 -11.79 -14.89 20.44
CA PHE A 477 -12.54 -13.71 20.01
C PHE A 477 -13.76 -13.46 20.91
N GLU A 478 -14.14 -12.19 20.96
CA GLU A 478 -15.43 -11.83 21.56
C GLU A 478 -16.57 -12.30 20.66
N PRO A 479 -17.66 -12.88 21.23
CA PRO A 479 -18.79 -13.39 20.42
C PRO A 479 -19.46 -12.34 19.53
N SER A 480 -19.39 -11.07 19.89
CA SER A 480 -20.02 -9.96 19.14
C SER A 480 -19.31 -9.63 17.82
N ILE A 481 -18.10 -10.12 17.64
CA ILE A 481 -17.26 -9.80 16.46
C ILE A 481 -16.78 -11.06 15.72
N CYS A 482 -17.21 -12.24 16.14
CA CYS A 482 -16.79 -13.52 15.55
C CYS A 482 -18.03 -14.40 15.36
N ALA A 483 -18.43 -14.64 14.13
CA ALA A 483 -19.60 -15.47 13.85
C ALA A 483 -19.34 -16.47 12.72
N CYS A 484 -19.78 -17.71 12.94
CA CYS A 484 -19.88 -18.72 11.89
C CYS A 484 -21.08 -18.37 10.99
N ILE A 485 -20.82 -17.99 9.76
CA ILE A 485 -21.83 -17.53 8.79
C ILE A 485 -22.19 -18.58 7.75
N GLY A 486 -21.48 -19.72 7.71
CA GLY A 486 -21.73 -20.73 6.69
C GLY A 486 -20.69 -21.84 6.67
N THR A 487 -20.69 -22.58 5.57
CA THR A 487 -19.79 -23.72 5.32
C THR A 487 -19.29 -23.72 3.87
N VAL A 488 -18.09 -24.24 3.67
CA VAL A 488 -17.52 -24.55 2.35
C VAL A 488 -18.16 -25.84 1.83
N THR A 489 -18.47 -25.88 0.54
CA THR A 489 -19.12 -27.05 -0.09
C THR A 489 -18.27 -27.62 -1.23
N ALA A 490 -18.40 -28.93 -1.48
CA ALA A 490 -17.71 -29.60 -2.58
C ALA A 490 -18.28 -29.18 -3.96
N THR A 491 -19.57 -28.83 -4.02
CA THR A 491 -20.19 -28.32 -5.25
C THR A 491 -19.72 -26.88 -5.46
N PRO A 492 -19.07 -26.53 -6.59
CA PRO A 492 -18.50 -25.19 -6.81
C PRO A 492 -19.60 -24.16 -7.15
N GLN A 493 -20.40 -23.82 -6.16
CA GLN A 493 -21.50 -22.86 -6.24
C GLN A 493 -21.51 -21.98 -5.00
N LEU A 494 -21.67 -20.68 -5.18
CA LEU A 494 -21.86 -19.71 -4.11
C LEU A 494 -23.35 -19.47 -3.92
N ASP A 495 -23.88 -19.92 -2.79
CA ASP A 495 -25.25 -19.69 -2.35
C ASP A 495 -25.26 -18.75 -1.15
N ILE A 496 -25.99 -17.63 -1.25
CA ILE A 496 -26.13 -16.65 -0.16
C ILE A 496 -27.60 -16.48 0.19
N MET A 497 -27.93 -16.78 1.45
CA MET A 497 -29.25 -16.49 2.05
C MET A 497 -29.27 -15.06 2.58
N GLY A 498 -30.25 -14.29 2.15
CA GLY A 498 -30.48 -12.91 2.61
C GLY A 498 -30.98 -12.83 4.06
N LEU A 499 -31.13 -11.60 4.55
CA LEU A 499 -31.68 -11.33 5.89
C LEU A 499 -33.13 -11.81 6.08
N ASP A 500 -33.85 -12.01 4.99
CA ASP A 500 -35.22 -12.55 4.95
C ASP A 500 -35.29 -14.06 4.73
N GLN A 501 -34.15 -14.75 4.89
CA GLN A 501 -34.00 -16.20 4.69
C GLN A 501 -34.34 -16.70 3.27
N LYS A 502 -34.35 -15.81 2.27
CA LYS A 502 -34.42 -16.21 0.86
C LYS A 502 -33.04 -16.33 0.25
N ASN A 503 -32.87 -17.26 -0.65
CA ASN A 503 -31.68 -17.32 -1.45
C ASN A 503 -31.65 -16.12 -2.42
N ILE A 504 -30.67 -15.23 -2.25
CA ILE A 504 -30.50 -14.00 -3.04
C ILE A 504 -29.35 -14.08 -4.05
N VAL A 505 -28.42 -15.02 -3.87
CA VAL A 505 -27.32 -15.31 -4.80
C VAL A 505 -27.20 -16.81 -4.92
N SER A 506 -27.18 -17.31 -6.16
CA SER A 506 -26.90 -18.72 -6.49
C SER A 506 -26.15 -18.75 -7.81
N LEU A 507 -24.80 -18.75 -7.73
CA LEU A 507 -23.93 -18.59 -8.88
C LEU A 507 -22.85 -19.69 -8.90
N ALA A 508 -22.58 -20.25 -10.07
CA ALA A 508 -21.44 -21.14 -10.24
C ALA A 508 -20.11 -20.37 -10.05
N VAL A 509 -19.15 -21.01 -9.40
CA VAL A 509 -17.81 -20.43 -9.19
C VAL A 509 -17.13 -20.10 -10.51
N SER A 510 -17.40 -20.88 -11.57
CA SER A 510 -16.93 -20.60 -12.92
C SER A 510 -17.44 -19.28 -13.49
N ASP A 511 -18.70 -18.93 -13.23
CA ASP A 511 -19.31 -17.69 -13.71
C ASP A 511 -18.77 -16.47 -12.97
N LEU A 512 -18.57 -16.60 -11.65
CA LEU A 512 -17.89 -15.60 -10.85
C LEU A 512 -16.49 -15.31 -11.38
N LYS A 513 -15.70 -16.36 -11.63
CA LYS A 513 -14.34 -16.26 -12.16
C LYS A 513 -14.31 -15.65 -13.56
N ALA A 514 -15.24 -16.03 -14.42
CA ALA A 514 -15.36 -15.47 -15.76
C ALA A 514 -15.68 -13.98 -15.74
N ALA A 515 -16.63 -13.54 -14.92
CA ALA A 515 -16.95 -12.13 -14.75
C ALA A 515 -15.76 -11.32 -14.20
N TRP A 516 -15.06 -11.88 -13.20
CA TRP A 516 -13.89 -11.24 -12.58
C TRP A 516 -12.70 -11.08 -13.52
N LYS A 517 -12.45 -12.03 -14.43
CA LYS A 517 -11.35 -11.98 -15.42
C LYS A 517 -11.70 -11.19 -16.67
N LYS A 518 -12.99 -11.01 -16.99
CA LYS A 518 -13.46 -10.43 -18.25
C LYS A 518 -12.86 -9.07 -18.62
N PRO A 519 -12.73 -8.07 -17.72
CA PRO A 519 -12.33 -6.72 -18.11
C PRO A 519 -10.94 -6.63 -18.77
N PHE A 520 -10.02 -7.49 -18.38
CA PHE A 520 -8.64 -7.53 -18.90
C PHE A 520 -8.27 -8.91 -19.46
N GLY A 521 -9.27 -9.79 -19.69
CA GLY A 521 -9.05 -11.17 -20.15
C GLY A 521 -8.33 -11.26 -21.49
N ASP A 522 -8.55 -10.32 -22.39
CA ASP A 522 -7.90 -10.27 -23.71
C ASP A 522 -6.42 -9.86 -23.65
N LEU A 523 -5.91 -9.45 -22.48
CA LEU A 523 -4.52 -9.03 -22.27
C LEU A 523 -3.63 -10.13 -21.65
N ILE A 524 -4.22 -11.28 -21.27
CA ILE A 524 -3.51 -12.40 -20.62
C ILE A 524 -2.95 -13.36 -21.66
#